data_ec094bdde131be490cce5a48e47ba47c
#
_entry.id   ec094bdde131be490cce5a48e47ba47c
#
_cell.length_a   1.000
_cell.length_b   1.000
_cell.length_c   1.000
_cell.angle_alpha   90.00
_cell.angle_beta   90.00
_cell.angle_gamma   90.00
#
_symmetry.space_group_name_H-M   'P 1'
#
loop_
_entity.id
_entity.type
_entity.pdbx_description
1 polymer ?
#
loop_
_entity_poly.entity_id
_entity_poly.type
_entity_poly.pdbx_seq_one_letter_code
_entity_poly.pdbx_strand_id
1 'polypeptide(L)'
;MASLLVIIVVTAIAVVWMRGARANRQRWLQKLNLPGLWQGESGARLELGGTLEGGPYRMVVDGLEERGTWSLGGNDLLLHGEGESNARRYDMRLFDAGKIGLHGQALDREILHRAADNVVPLRRAH
;
A
#
# COMPACT_ATOMS: atom_id res chain seq x y z
N MET A 1 -3.39 40.47 -24.18
CA MET A 1 -3.11 39.37 -25.10
C MET A 1 -1.98 38.50 -24.59
N ALA A 2 -0.83 39.08 -24.22
CA ALA A 2 0.30 38.28 -23.74
C ALA A 2 -0.03 37.52 -22.45
N SER A 3 -0.77 38.12 -21.53
CA SER A 3 -1.14 37.46 -20.27
C SER A 3 -2.06 36.25 -20.45
N LEU A 4 -2.96 36.30 -21.45
CA LEU A 4 -3.83 35.18 -21.73
C LEU A 4 -3.01 33.99 -22.26
N LEU A 5 -2.03 34.26 -23.12
CA LEU A 5 -1.18 33.24 -23.68
C LEU A 5 -0.33 32.57 -22.60
N VAL A 6 0.18 33.35 -21.64
CA VAL A 6 0.94 32.82 -20.51
C VAL A 6 0.08 31.91 -19.65
N ILE A 7 -1.17 32.29 -19.40
CA ILE A 7 -2.10 31.48 -18.61
C ILE A 7 -2.36 30.15 -19.30
N ILE A 8 -2.55 30.14 -20.60
CA ILE A 8 -2.78 28.90 -21.38
C ILE A 8 -1.55 27.99 -21.30
N VAL A 9 -0.35 28.52 -21.44
CA VAL A 9 0.89 27.75 -21.37
C VAL A 9 1.09 27.15 -19.98
N VAL A 10 0.90 27.95 -18.93
CA VAL A 10 1.04 27.47 -17.55
C VAL A 10 0.04 26.37 -17.25
N THR A 11 -1.21 26.53 -17.68
CA THR A 11 -2.25 25.52 -17.48
C THR A 11 -1.90 24.23 -18.21
N ALA A 12 -1.42 24.32 -19.44
CA ALA A 12 -1.02 23.15 -20.22
C ALA A 12 0.12 22.39 -19.54
N ILE A 13 1.13 23.11 -19.03
CA ILE A 13 2.24 22.49 -18.32
C ILE A 13 1.74 21.79 -17.05
N ALA A 14 0.87 22.44 -16.29
CA ALA A 14 0.31 21.86 -15.07
C ALA A 14 -0.45 20.57 -15.36
N VAL A 15 -1.27 20.56 -16.42
CA VAL A 15 -2.04 19.35 -16.80
C VAL A 15 -1.11 18.20 -17.19
N VAL A 16 -0.09 18.48 -17.98
CA VAL A 16 0.89 17.46 -18.40
C VAL A 16 1.62 16.91 -17.18
N TRP A 17 2.03 17.79 -16.28
CA TRP A 17 2.74 17.38 -15.06
C TRP A 17 1.86 16.50 -14.18
N MET A 18 0.59 16.86 -13.99
CA MET A 18 -0.35 16.08 -13.18
C MET A 18 -0.59 14.70 -13.78
N ARG A 19 -0.70 14.60 -15.11
CA ARG A 19 -0.86 13.30 -15.77
C ARG A 19 0.37 12.42 -15.59
N GLY A 20 1.56 12.99 -15.68
CA GLY A 20 2.80 12.27 -15.44
C GLY A 20 2.89 11.76 -14.02
N ALA A 21 2.54 12.59 -13.03
CA ALA A 21 2.55 12.20 -11.63
C ALA A 21 1.58 11.06 -11.36
N ARG A 22 0.38 11.11 -11.94
CA ARG A 22 -0.61 10.03 -11.80
C ARG A 22 -0.13 8.74 -12.43
N ALA A 23 0.48 8.79 -13.60
CA ALA A 23 1.00 7.61 -14.26
C ALA A 23 2.12 6.97 -13.43
N ASN A 24 3.01 7.78 -12.87
CA ASN A 24 4.09 7.29 -12.02
C ASN A 24 3.53 6.64 -10.75
N ARG A 25 2.52 7.24 -10.13
CA ARG A 25 1.89 6.66 -8.96
C ARG A 25 1.22 5.34 -9.29
N GLN A 26 0.52 5.23 -10.42
CA GLN A 26 -0.11 3.99 -10.84
C GLN A 26 0.90 2.87 -11.05
N ARG A 27 2.03 3.18 -11.66
CA ARG A 27 3.10 2.19 -11.84
C ARG A 27 3.65 1.72 -10.50
N TRP A 28 3.84 2.65 -9.57
CA TRP A 28 4.30 2.33 -8.22
C TRP A 28 3.29 1.44 -7.50
N LEU A 29 2.00 1.79 -7.56
CA LEU A 29 0.94 1.01 -6.94
C LEU A 29 0.87 -0.40 -7.51
N GLN A 30 1.02 -0.55 -8.82
CA GLN A 30 1.00 -1.86 -9.47
C GLN A 30 2.23 -2.68 -9.08
N LYS A 31 3.38 -2.06 -8.99
CA LYS A 31 4.59 -2.73 -8.57
C LYS A 31 4.50 -3.17 -7.11
N LEU A 32 3.95 -2.31 -6.27
CA LEU A 32 3.74 -2.59 -4.86
C LEU A 32 2.71 -3.69 -4.66
N ASN A 33 1.58 -3.61 -5.38
CA ASN A 33 0.52 -4.62 -5.40
C ASN A 33 0.17 -5.09 -4.00
N LEU A 34 -0.30 -4.18 -3.17
CA LEU A 34 -0.56 -4.46 -1.76
C LEU A 34 -1.65 -5.49 -1.49
N PRO A 35 -2.78 -5.54 -2.23
CA PRO A 35 -3.81 -6.54 -1.92
C PRO A 35 -3.25 -7.95 -1.95
N GLY A 36 -3.50 -8.70 -0.91
CA GLY A 36 -3.01 -10.08 -0.78
C GLY A 36 -2.62 -10.38 0.65
N LEU A 37 -1.97 -11.52 0.83
CA LEU A 37 -1.51 -11.97 2.14
C LEU A 37 -0.01 -11.74 2.26
N TRP A 38 0.38 -11.06 3.34
CA TRP A 38 1.77 -10.75 3.64
C TRP A 38 2.15 -11.42 4.96
N GLN A 39 3.36 -11.97 5.03
CA GLN A 39 3.87 -12.62 6.23
C GLN A 39 5.18 -11.97 6.64
N GLY A 40 5.29 -11.62 7.92
CA GLY A 40 6.49 -11.04 8.49
C GLY A 40 7.44 -12.11 9.01
N GLU A 41 8.69 -11.73 9.16
CA GLU A 41 9.71 -12.62 9.68
C GLU A 41 9.45 -12.99 11.14
N SER A 42 8.79 -12.13 11.89
CA SER A 42 8.44 -12.40 13.28
C SER A 42 7.19 -13.28 13.45
N GLY A 43 6.55 -13.64 12.35
CA GLY A 43 5.29 -14.38 12.40
C GLY A 43 4.06 -13.53 12.23
N ALA A 44 4.21 -12.22 12.08
CA ALA A 44 3.07 -11.33 11.83
C ALA A 44 2.45 -11.65 10.46
N ARG A 45 1.13 -11.52 10.37
CA ARG A 45 0.40 -11.75 9.14
C ARG A 45 -0.47 -10.52 8.85
N LEU A 46 -0.50 -10.10 7.61
CA LEU A 46 -1.30 -8.96 7.19
C LEU A 46 -2.02 -9.32 5.90
N GLU A 47 -3.34 -9.34 5.96
CA GLU A 47 -4.18 -9.56 4.78
C GLU A 47 -4.76 -8.21 4.36
N LEU A 48 -4.52 -7.83 3.12
CA LEU A 48 -5.04 -6.59 2.56
C LEU A 48 -5.96 -6.94 1.41
N GLY A 49 -7.19 -6.43 1.45
CA GLY A 49 -8.16 -6.65 0.39
C GLY A 49 -8.52 -5.36 -0.31
N GLY A 50 -9.37 -5.43 -1.31
CA GLY A 50 -9.89 -4.26 -2.00
C GLY A 50 -9.06 -3.87 -3.21
N THR A 51 -8.73 -2.60 -3.30
CA THR A 51 -8.04 -2.04 -4.45
C THR A 51 -6.55 -1.84 -4.16
N LEU A 52 -5.80 -1.31 -5.12
CA LEU A 52 -4.38 -1.04 -4.93
C LEU A 52 -4.11 0.07 -3.90
N GLU A 53 -5.11 0.86 -3.56
CA GLU A 53 -4.94 2.00 -2.67
C GLU A 53 -5.68 1.87 -1.34
N GLY A 54 -6.53 0.89 -1.19
CA GLY A 54 -7.28 0.74 0.07
C GLY A 54 -8.30 -0.38 0.03
N GLY A 55 -8.82 -0.72 1.18
CA GLY A 55 -9.83 -1.74 1.34
C GLY A 55 -9.86 -2.27 2.76
N PRO A 56 -10.48 -3.43 2.99
CA PRO A 56 -10.45 -4.05 4.30
C PRO A 56 -9.09 -4.68 4.61
N TYR A 57 -8.74 -4.78 5.89
CA TYR A 57 -7.54 -5.49 6.29
C TYR A 57 -7.80 -6.34 7.51
N ARG A 58 -6.93 -7.32 7.69
CA ARG A 58 -6.87 -8.16 8.87
C ARG A 58 -5.39 -8.37 9.19
N MET A 59 -5.02 -8.07 10.43
CA MET A 59 -3.65 -8.21 10.88
C MET A 59 -3.59 -9.09 12.11
N VAL A 60 -2.65 -10.02 12.13
CA VAL A 60 -2.43 -10.89 13.29
C VAL A 60 -0.98 -10.72 13.71
N VAL A 61 -0.77 -10.24 14.94
CA VAL A 61 0.54 -10.06 15.54
C VAL A 61 0.50 -10.65 16.93
N ASP A 62 1.42 -11.55 17.23
CA ASP A 62 1.51 -12.22 18.53
C ASP A 62 0.18 -12.88 18.96
N GLY A 63 -0.53 -13.43 17.99
CA GLY A 63 -1.81 -14.10 18.26
C GLY A 63 -3.00 -13.17 18.40
N LEU A 64 -2.78 -11.87 18.34
CA LEU A 64 -3.86 -10.89 18.45
C LEU A 64 -4.31 -10.47 17.06
N GLU A 65 -5.61 -10.59 16.81
CA GLU A 65 -6.18 -10.25 15.51
C GLU A 65 -6.78 -8.84 15.54
N GLU A 66 -6.53 -8.08 14.48
CA GLU A 66 -7.09 -6.76 14.31
C GLU A 66 -7.69 -6.67 12.91
N ARG A 67 -8.83 -6.02 12.80
CA ARG A 67 -9.52 -5.82 11.52
C ARG A 67 -9.90 -4.36 11.36
N GLY A 68 -10.06 -3.93 10.12
CA GLY A 68 -10.47 -2.57 9.81
C GLY A 68 -10.30 -2.29 8.34
N THR A 69 -9.94 -1.04 8.04
CA THR A 69 -9.71 -0.60 6.67
C THR A 69 -8.30 -0.04 6.55
N TRP A 70 -7.73 -0.20 5.38
CA TRP A 70 -6.40 0.32 5.08
C TRP A 70 -6.46 1.27 3.90
N SER A 71 -5.50 2.18 3.85
CA SER A 71 -5.34 3.10 2.72
C SER A 71 -3.89 3.53 2.63
N LEU A 72 -3.54 4.19 1.55
CA LEU A 72 -2.19 4.72 1.36
C LEU A 72 -2.24 6.24 1.46
N GLY A 73 -1.38 6.79 2.31
CA GLY A 73 -1.19 8.22 2.43
C GLY A 73 0.24 8.56 2.04
N GLY A 74 0.44 9.01 0.81
CA GLY A 74 1.79 9.17 0.28
C GLY A 74 2.46 7.81 0.15
N ASN A 75 3.57 7.62 0.85
CA ASN A 75 4.27 6.34 0.89
C ASN A 75 4.00 5.57 2.17
N ASP A 76 3.07 6.04 3.00
CA ASP A 76 2.78 5.39 4.26
C ASP A 76 1.53 4.54 4.16
N LEU A 77 1.51 3.45 4.91
CA LEU A 77 0.33 2.62 5.06
C LEU A 77 -0.47 3.11 6.26
N LEU A 78 -1.74 3.39 6.04
CA LEU A 78 -2.64 3.85 7.10
C LEU A 78 -3.59 2.71 7.44
N LEU A 79 -3.66 2.34 8.71
CA LEU A 79 -4.56 1.31 9.20
C LEU A 79 -5.57 1.93 10.16
N HIS A 80 -6.85 1.80 9.82
CA HIS A 80 -7.93 2.30 10.66
C HIS A 80 -8.68 1.09 11.21
N GLY A 81 -8.38 0.73 12.45
CA GLY A 81 -9.00 -0.42 13.08
C GLY A 81 -10.45 -0.19 13.43
N GLU A 82 -11.23 -1.25 13.55
CA GLU A 82 -12.62 -1.15 13.92
C GLU A 82 -12.74 -0.55 15.31
N GLY A 83 -13.59 0.45 15.46
CA GLY A 83 -13.79 1.13 16.72
C GLY A 83 -12.77 2.22 17.04
N GLU A 84 -11.75 2.38 16.20
CA GLU A 84 -10.76 3.43 16.41
C GLU A 84 -11.19 4.72 15.69
N SER A 85 -10.94 5.85 16.34
CA SER A 85 -11.29 7.14 15.74
C SER A 85 -10.22 7.66 14.80
N ASN A 86 -8.96 7.24 14.97
CA ASN A 86 -7.85 7.73 14.17
C ASN A 86 -7.12 6.59 13.50
N ALA A 87 -6.65 6.83 12.29
CA ALA A 87 -5.82 5.85 11.58
C ALA A 87 -4.41 5.84 12.18
N ARG A 88 -3.80 4.67 12.22
CA ARG A 88 -2.40 4.51 12.59
C ARG A 88 -1.55 4.53 11.34
N ARG A 89 -0.45 5.24 11.39
CA ARG A 89 0.43 5.41 10.24
C ARG A 89 1.63 4.49 10.39
N TYR A 90 1.90 3.72 9.34
CA TYR A 90 3.07 2.85 9.27
C TYR A 90 3.97 3.35 8.14
N ASP A 91 5.22 3.61 8.47
CA ASP A 91 6.23 3.95 7.47
C ASP A 91 6.46 2.71 6.62
N MET A 92 6.25 2.81 5.32
CA MET A 92 6.33 1.67 4.42
C MET A 92 7.43 1.88 3.39
N ARG A 93 8.21 0.84 3.18
CA ARG A 93 9.26 0.84 2.17
C ARG A 93 9.11 -0.37 1.27
N LEU A 94 9.23 -0.16 -0.02
CA LEU A 94 9.22 -1.25 -0.98
C LEU A 94 10.68 -1.65 -1.25
N PHE A 95 11.05 -2.87 -0.86
CA PHE A 95 12.39 -3.39 -1.13
C PHE A 95 12.44 -4.09 -2.48
N ASP A 96 11.38 -4.83 -2.81
CA ASP A 96 11.30 -5.56 -4.05
C ASP A 96 9.84 -5.96 -4.28
N ALA A 97 9.50 -6.45 -5.45
CA ALA A 97 8.16 -6.95 -5.70
C ALA A 97 7.89 -8.09 -4.70
N GLY A 98 6.83 -7.96 -3.92
CA GLY A 98 6.49 -8.95 -2.90
C GLY A 98 7.31 -8.86 -1.61
N LYS A 99 8.05 -7.77 -1.40
CA LYS A 99 8.80 -7.58 -0.17
C LYS A 99 8.73 -6.13 0.27
N ILE A 100 8.10 -5.89 1.41
CA ILE A 100 7.95 -4.53 1.96
C ILE A 100 8.41 -4.51 3.41
N GLY A 101 8.77 -3.33 3.87
CA GLY A 101 9.06 -3.10 5.28
C GLY A 101 8.04 -2.16 5.88
N LEU A 102 7.57 -2.45 7.07
CA LEU A 102 6.64 -1.61 7.82
C LEU A 102 7.22 -1.27 9.19
N HIS A 103 7.10 -0.02 9.57
CA HIS A 103 7.51 0.43 10.89
C HIS A 103 6.44 1.34 11.46
N GLY A 104 5.94 1.02 12.63
CA GLY A 104 4.91 1.78 13.30
C GLY A 104 4.58 1.22 14.66
N GLN A 105 3.38 1.53 15.13
CA GLN A 105 3.00 1.23 16.51
C GLN A 105 2.96 -0.25 16.85
N ALA A 106 2.47 -1.09 15.95
CA ALA A 106 2.33 -2.53 16.20
C ALA A 106 3.43 -3.36 15.52
N LEU A 107 4.17 -2.78 14.60
CA LEU A 107 5.21 -3.48 13.85
C LEU A 107 6.49 -2.64 13.90
N ASP A 108 7.57 -3.24 14.42
CA ASP A 108 8.84 -2.53 14.55
C ASP A 108 9.80 -3.02 13.47
N ARG A 109 9.91 -2.24 12.39
CA ARG A 109 10.79 -2.55 11.26
C ARG A 109 10.58 -3.97 10.74
N GLU A 110 9.33 -4.37 10.66
CA GLU A 110 8.99 -5.70 10.20
C GLU A 110 9.14 -5.80 8.70
N ILE A 111 9.82 -6.82 8.23
CA ILE A 111 9.93 -7.10 6.81
C ILE A 111 8.89 -8.15 6.46
N LEU A 112 8.00 -7.80 5.54
CA LEU A 112 6.90 -8.66 5.14
C LEU A 112 7.14 -9.16 3.73
N HIS A 113 6.91 -10.45 3.54
CA HIS A 113 6.98 -11.09 2.23
C HIS A 113 5.58 -11.49 1.81
N ARG A 114 5.28 -11.32 0.53
CA ARG A 114 4.02 -11.79 0.00
C ARG A 114 3.98 -13.30 0.15
N ALA A 115 2.93 -13.79 0.77
CA ALA A 115 2.76 -15.22 0.88
C ALA A 115 2.57 -15.80 -0.51
N ALA A 116 3.17 -16.94 -0.71
CA ALA A 116 3.15 -17.53 -2.01
C ALA A 116 1.84 -18.23 -2.21
N ASP A 117 0.87 -17.46 -2.35
CA ASP A 117 -0.40 -17.97 -2.62
C ASP A 117 -0.42 -18.59 -3.94
N ASN A 118 0.40 -18.15 -4.63
CA ASN A 118 0.67 -18.63 -5.84
C ASN A 118 1.15 -19.96 -5.79
N VAL A 119 1.49 -20.29 -4.81
CA VAL A 119 1.92 -21.49 -4.70
C VAL A 119 0.83 -22.39 -4.66
N VAL A 120 0.10 -22.08 -4.81
CA VAL A 120 -0.84 -22.85 -4.76
C VAL A 120 -1.05 -23.83 -5.58
N PRO A 121 -0.67 -23.66 -5.61
CA PRO A 121 -0.85 -24.20 -6.08
C PRO A 121 -0.71 -25.07 -6.32
N LEU A 122 -0.38 -25.22 -6.65
CA LEU A 122 -0.16 -25.75 -6.91
C LEU A 122 -0.35 -26.61 -6.53
N ARG A 123 -0.59 -26.62 -6.36
CA ARG A 123 -0.88 -27.10 -6.05
C ARG A 123 -1.21 -27.72 -6.19
N ARG A 124 -1.32 -27.84 -6.63
CA ARG A 124 -1.67 -28.22 -6.93
C ARG A 124 -1.61 -28.95 -7.01
N ALA A 125 -1.25 -29.20 -7.45
CA ALA A 125 -1.16 -29.75 -7.69
C ALA A 125 -1.04 -30.34 -7.44
N HIS A 126 -0.89 -30.53 -7.65
CA HIS A 126 -0.80 -30.92 -7.57
C HIS A 126 -0.92 -31.28 -7.47
#